data_38b2b0a8bde0371f1adb1ceb92025cf0
#
_entry.id   38b2b0a8bde0371f1adb1ceb92025cf0
#
_cell.length_a   1.000
_cell.length_b   1.000
_cell.length_c   1.000
_cell.angle_alpha   90.00
_cell.angle_beta   90.00
_cell.angle_gamma   90.00
#
_symmetry.space_group_name_H-M   'P 1'
#
loop_
_entity.id
_entity.type
_entity.pdbx_description
1 polymer ?
#
loop_
_entity_poly.entity_id
_entity_poly.type
_entity_poly.pdbx_seq_one_letter_code
_entity_poly.pdbx_strand_id
1 'polypeptide(L)'
;FSLFCPLTPAVFAGNSDNEQLNKKNVIDFYNKSLNDKDFAAARPYLGDRYVQHNPMAKDGVAGFEQFIVFLKNKYPDSHSEIKQAFVDGDHVILHVEVTGREPGVTRAIIDIFRVDEQHKIVEHWDVTQNVPQKTASGNGMF
;
A
#
# COMPACT_ATOMS: atom_id res chain seq x y z
N PHE A 1 -46.70 -31.79 -7.16
CA PHE A 1 -46.30 -30.43 -7.56
C PHE A 1 -44.89 -30.15 -6.97
N SER A 2 -43.86 -30.20 -7.84
CA SER A 2 -42.48 -29.97 -7.46
C SER A 2 -42.16 -28.48 -7.72
N LEU A 3 -41.94 -27.71 -6.68
CA LEU A 3 -41.46 -26.33 -6.77
C LEU A 3 -39.97 -26.32 -7.13
N PHE A 4 -39.69 -26.03 -8.39
CA PHE A 4 -38.34 -25.68 -8.82
C PHE A 4 -38.06 -24.23 -8.37
N CYS A 5 -37.21 -24.06 -7.36
CA CYS A 5 -36.66 -22.76 -7.00
C CYS A 5 -35.44 -22.51 -7.93
N PRO A 6 -35.43 -21.48 -8.78
CA PRO A 6 -34.25 -21.19 -9.59
C PRO A 6 -33.16 -20.67 -8.70
N LEU A 7 -32.01 -21.39 -8.65
CA LEU A 7 -30.77 -20.85 -8.11
C LEU A 7 -30.35 -19.68 -9.02
N THR A 8 -30.52 -18.46 -8.53
CA THR A 8 -29.85 -17.29 -9.12
C THR A 8 -28.35 -17.42 -8.88
N PRO A 9 -27.51 -17.35 -9.93
CA PRO A 9 -26.07 -17.35 -9.73
C PRO A 9 -25.69 -16.10 -8.91
N ALA A 10 -24.92 -16.30 -7.85
CA ALA A 10 -24.32 -15.19 -7.12
C ALA A 10 -23.39 -14.43 -8.08
N VAL A 11 -23.82 -13.25 -8.50
CA VAL A 11 -22.95 -12.32 -9.24
C VAL A 11 -21.95 -11.77 -8.25
N PHE A 12 -20.71 -12.23 -8.30
CA PHE A 12 -19.60 -11.53 -7.64
C PHE A 12 -19.49 -10.17 -8.32
N ALA A 13 -19.96 -9.12 -7.64
CA ALA A 13 -19.75 -7.75 -8.10
C ALA A 13 -18.25 -7.49 -8.16
N GLY A 14 -17.69 -7.26 -9.36
CA GLY A 14 -16.34 -6.77 -9.51
C GLY A 14 -16.18 -5.41 -8.83
N ASN A 15 -14.92 -5.00 -8.56
CA ASN A 15 -14.66 -3.67 -8.03
C ASN A 15 -15.27 -2.59 -8.92
N SER A 16 -15.89 -1.57 -8.31
CA SER A 16 -16.42 -0.41 -9.03
C SER A 16 -15.31 0.39 -9.71
N ASP A 17 -15.67 1.27 -10.66
CA ASP A 17 -14.70 2.16 -11.33
C ASP A 17 -14.00 3.07 -10.32
N ASN A 18 -14.70 3.55 -9.27
CA ASN A 18 -14.12 4.32 -8.19
C ASN A 18 -13.08 3.52 -7.40
N GLU A 19 -13.36 2.27 -7.09
CA GLU A 19 -12.41 1.38 -6.40
C GLU A 19 -11.17 1.12 -7.26
N GLN A 20 -11.33 0.87 -8.56
CA GLN A 20 -10.20 0.70 -9.47
C GLN A 20 -9.35 1.97 -9.56
N LEU A 21 -9.95 3.15 -9.59
CA LEU A 21 -9.25 4.42 -9.57
C LEU A 21 -8.50 4.64 -8.23
N ASN A 22 -9.13 4.32 -7.10
CA ASN A 22 -8.50 4.37 -5.79
C ASN A 22 -7.24 3.48 -5.75
N LYS A 23 -7.36 2.24 -6.20
CA LYS A 23 -6.25 1.29 -6.27
C LYS A 23 -5.13 1.80 -7.17
N LYS A 24 -5.46 2.28 -8.37
CA LYS A 24 -4.48 2.83 -9.30
C LYS A 24 -3.72 4.01 -8.70
N ASN A 25 -4.43 4.96 -8.10
CA ASN A 25 -3.82 6.15 -7.51
C ASN A 25 -2.88 5.80 -6.36
N VAL A 26 -3.25 4.84 -5.51
CA VAL A 26 -2.39 4.40 -4.40
C VAL A 26 -1.13 3.68 -4.93
N ILE A 27 -1.25 2.83 -5.96
CA ILE A 27 -0.10 2.17 -6.58
C ILE A 27 0.84 3.20 -7.23
N ASP A 28 0.30 4.15 -7.98
CA ASP A 28 1.09 5.21 -8.62
C ASP A 28 1.81 6.07 -7.57
N PHE A 29 1.10 6.47 -6.51
CA PHE A 29 1.67 7.18 -5.37
C PHE A 29 2.81 6.38 -4.71
N TYR A 30 2.59 5.10 -4.46
CA TYR A 30 3.55 4.23 -3.80
C TYR A 30 4.86 4.15 -4.61
N ASN A 31 4.75 3.91 -5.91
CA ASN A 31 5.92 3.83 -6.79
C ASN A 31 6.67 5.16 -6.87
N LYS A 32 5.96 6.28 -7.06
CA LYS A 32 6.58 7.61 -7.14
C LYS A 32 7.28 7.99 -5.84
N SER A 33 6.69 7.66 -4.70
CA SER A 33 7.24 8.03 -3.40
C SER A 33 8.32 7.05 -2.91
N LEU A 34 8.01 5.76 -2.82
CA LEU A 34 8.91 4.77 -2.20
C LEU A 34 10.01 4.29 -3.15
N ASN A 35 9.72 4.13 -4.44
CA ASN A 35 10.68 3.64 -5.43
C ASN A 35 11.44 4.80 -6.09
N ASP A 36 10.75 5.75 -6.70
CA ASP A 36 11.37 6.89 -7.38
C ASP A 36 11.95 7.90 -6.37
N LYS A 37 11.46 7.87 -5.11
CA LYS A 37 11.83 8.79 -4.04
C LYS A 37 11.65 10.25 -4.46
N ASP A 38 10.58 10.50 -5.21
CA ASP A 38 10.18 11.80 -5.75
C ASP A 38 8.91 12.28 -5.06
N PHE A 39 9.07 13.04 -3.98
CA PHE A 39 7.94 13.57 -3.23
C PHE A 39 7.10 14.53 -4.09
N ALA A 40 7.73 15.35 -4.93
CA ALA A 40 7.00 16.30 -5.77
C ALA A 40 6.05 15.58 -6.75
N ALA A 41 6.49 14.46 -7.33
CA ALA A 41 5.66 13.62 -8.19
C ALA A 41 4.54 12.89 -7.41
N ALA A 42 4.79 12.53 -6.16
CA ALA A 42 3.83 11.83 -5.31
C ALA A 42 2.79 12.79 -4.68
N ARG A 43 3.16 14.05 -4.42
CA ARG A 43 2.34 15.04 -3.72
C ARG A 43 0.90 15.20 -4.26
N PRO A 44 0.66 15.20 -5.59
CA PRO A 44 -0.69 15.33 -6.13
C PRO A 44 -1.67 14.21 -5.74
N TYR A 45 -1.16 13.07 -5.30
CA TYR A 45 -1.97 11.94 -4.84
C TYR A 45 -2.38 12.03 -3.38
N LEU A 46 -1.71 12.88 -2.60
CA LEU A 46 -2.05 13.13 -1.19
C LEU A 46 -3.13 14.21 -1.07
N GLY A 47 -4.02 14.03 -0.10
CA GLY A 47 -4.91 15.08 0.36
C GLY A 47 -4.14 16.14 1.16
N ASP A 48 -4.84 17.19 1.60
CA ASP A 48 -4.27 18.23 2.46
C ASP A 48 -3.98 17.72 3.87
N ARG A 49 -4.77 16.75 4.33
CA ARG A 49 -4.58 16.02 5.58
C ARG A 49 -4.08 14.61 5.27
N TYR A 50 -3.05 14.18 5.99
CA TYR A 50 -2.53 12.83 5.93
C TYR A 50 -2.23 12.34 7.34
N VAL A 51 -3.05 11.42 7.83
CA VAL A 51 -2.92 10.85 9.19
C VAL A 51 -2.03 9.62 9.11
N GLN A 52 -0.93 9.64 9.85
CA GLN A 52 0.06 8.57 9.85
C GLN A 52 -0.04 7.72 11.12
N HIS A 53 -0.24 6.41 10.95
CA HIS A 53 -0.28 5.45 12.07
C HIS A 53 0.98 4.59 12.18
N ASN A 54 1.97 4.73 11.28
CA ASN A 54 3.26 4.09 11.46
C ASN A 54 3.99 4.75 12.65
N PRO A 55 4.38 3.97 13.69
CA PRO A 55 4.96 4.54 14.91
C PRO A 55 6.34 5.18 14.71
N MET A 56 7.01 4.90 13.59
CA MET A 56 8.35 5.39 13.28
C MET A 56 8.35 6.60 12.34
N ALA A 57 7.19 7.01 11.81
CA ALA A 57 7.07 8.12 10.88
C ALA A 57 6.32 9.29 11.54
N LYS A 58 6.76 10.51 11.23
CA LYS A 58 6.07 11.72 11.70
C LYS A 58 4.75 11.90 10.96
N ASP A 59 3.78 12.48 11.64
CA ASP A 59 2.45 12.73 11.11
C ASP A 59 2.42 13.80 10.01
N GLY A 60 1.40 13.74 9.17
CA GLY A 60 1.08 14.72 8.17
C GLY A 60 1.90 14.63 6.88
N VAL A 61 1.52 15.47 5.92
CA VAL A 61 2.18 15.56 4.62
C VAL A 61 3.67 15.92 4.76
N ALA A 62 4.00 16.85 5.66
CA ALA A 62 5.38 17.22 5.93
C ALA A 62 6.19 16.07 6.55
N GLY A 63 5.59 15.26 7.41
CA GLY A 63 6.21 14.07 7.97
C GLY A 63 6.52 13.03 6.90
N PHE A 64 5.62 12.86 5.96
CA PHE A 64 5.82 11.96 4.81
C PHE A 64 6.94 12.47 3.90
N GLU A 65 6.98 13.76 3.59
CA GLU A 65 8.07 14.36 2.81
C GLU A 65 9.45 14.11 3.46
N GLN A 66 9.54 14.32 4.77
CA GLN A 66 10.78 14.05 5.52
C GLN A 66 11.21 12.59 5.42
N PHE A 67 10.25 11.66 5.44
CA PHE A 67 10.53 10.24 5.28
C PHE A 67 11.08 9.92 3.87
N ILE A 68 10.53 10.49 2.82
CA ILE A 68 11.04 10.29 1.44
C ILE A 68 12.43 10.88 1.28
N VAL A 69 12.71 12.07 1.84
CA VAL A 69 14.05 12.66 1.86
C VAL A 69 15.04 11.75 2.60
N PHE A 70 14.63 11.21 3.75
CA PHE A 70 15.43 10.25 4.50
C PHE A 70 15.77 9.00 3.69
N LEU A 71 14.79 8.39 3.01
CA LEU A 71 15.02 7.24 2.15
C LEU A 71 15.99 7.55 1.02
N LYS A 72 15.82 8.69 0.37
CA LYS A 72 16.67 9.12 -0.74
C LYS A 72 18.12 9.30 -0.31
N ASN A 73 18.34 9.85 0.87
CA ASN A 73 19.68 10.13 1.38
C ASN A 73 20.37 8.89 1.98
N LYS A 74 19.63 8.08 2.74
CA LYS A 74 20.21 6.95 3.47
C LYS A 74 20.16 5.64 2.70
N TYR A 75 19.08 5.41 1.95
CA TYR A 75 18.82 4.16 1.24
C TYR A 75 18.41 4.40 -0.21
N PRO A 76 19.28 5.05 -1.02
CA PRO A 76 18.93 5.42 -2.40
C PRO A 76 18.59 4.22 -3.27
N ASP A 77 19.15 3.05 -2.98
CA ASP A 77 18.94 1.81 -3.75
C ASP A 77 17.83 0.93 -3.15
N SER A 78 17.11 1.40 -2.12
CA SER A 78 15.99 0.66 -1.58
C SER A 78 14.88 0.51 -2.61
N HIS A 79 14.25 -0.67 -2.61
CA HIS A 79 13.19 -1.00 -3.56
C HIS A 79 12.01 -1.67 -2.84
N SER A 80 10.82 -1.27 -3.23
CA SER A 80 9.56 -1.83 -2.75
C SER A 80 8.82 -2.47 -3.92
N GLU A 81 8.63 -3.78 -3.88
CA GLU A 81 7.85 -4.52 -4.88
C GLU A 81 6.46 -4.83 -4.34
N ILE A 82 5.42 -4.33 -4.99
CA ILE A 82 4.04 -4.64 -4.67
C ILE A 82 3.73 -6.04 -5.18
N LYS A 83 3.53 -6.99 -4.26
CA LYS A 83 3.21 -8.39 -4.58
C LYS A 83 1.72 -8.60 -4.82
N GLN A 84 0.89 -7.94 -4.02
CA GLN A 84 -0.57 -8.00 -4.09
C GLN A 84 -1.15 -6.64 -3.77
N ALA A 85 -2.26 -6.31 -4.42
CA ALA A 85 -3.00 -5.08 -4.17
C ALA A 85 -4.50 -5.38 -4.17
N PHE A 86 -5.20 -4.88 -3.16
CA PHE A 86 -6.63 -5.07 -2.96
C PHE A 86 -7.29 -3.72 -2.73
N VAL A 87 -8.55 -3.62 -3.09
CA VAL A 87 -9.36 -2.44 -2.79
C VAL A 87 -10.71 -2.88 -2.23
N ASP A 88 -11.14 -2.18 -1.18
CA ASP A 88 -12.46 -2.31 -0.58
C ASP A 88 -12.97 -0.90 -0.26
N GLY A 89 -13.87 -0.40 -1.11
CA GLY A 89 -14.40 0.96 -0.99
C GLY A 89 -13.30 2.02 -1.09
N ASP A 90 -13.13 2.79 -0.03
CA ASP A 90 -12.12 3.85 0.11
C ASP A 90 -10.79 3.37 0.72
N HIS A 91 -10.63 2.08 0.95
CA HIS A 91 -9.39 1.48 1.46
C HIS A 91 -8.67 0.67 0.39
N VAL A 92 -7.36 0.87 0.30
CA VAL A 92 -6.47 0.09 -0.58
C VAL A 92 -5.40 -0.58 0.28
N ILE A 93 -5.23 -1.88 0.09
CA ILE A 93 -4.28 -2.70 0.83
C ILE A 93 -3.21 -3.19 -0.12
N LEU A 94 -1.95 -2.99 0.25
CA LEU A 94 -0.78 -3.47 -0.49
C LEU A 94 -0.01 -4.48 0.35
N HIS A 95 0.35 -5.61 -0.25
CA HIS A 95 1.33 -6.55 0.30
C HIS A 95 2.64 -6.34 -0.43
N VAL A 96 3.69 -5.96 0.29
CA VAL A 96 4.92 -5.41 -0.30
C VAL A 96 6.15 -6.13 0.23
N GLU A 97 7.09 -6.41 -0.69
CA GLU A 97 8.46 -6.81 -0.38
C GLU A 97 9.38 -5.61 -0.45
N VAL A 98 10.12 -5.32 0.62
CA VAL A 98 11.09 -4.22 0.67
C VAL A 98 12.50 -4.75 0.85
N THR A 99 13.39 -4.32 -0.03
CA THR A 99 14.82 -4.66 -0.01
C THR A 99 15.68 -3.40 -0.04
N GLY A 100 16.95 -3.54 0.32
CA GLY A 100 17.95 -2.47 0.16
C GLY A 100 17.92 -1.38 1.23
N ARG A 101 17.20 -1.57 2.35
CA ARG A 101 17.26 -0.65 3.50
C ARG A 101 18.37 -1.06 4.45
N GLU A 102 18.36 -2.29 4.91
CA GLU A 102 19.43 -2.82 5.79
C GLU A 102 20.14 -3.96 5.07
N PRO A 103 21.48 -4.08 5.18
CA PRO A 103 22.20 -5.16 4.51
C PRO A 103 21.66 -6.54 4.87
N GLY A 104 21.30 -7.33 3.87
CA GLY A 104 20.81 -8.70 4.04
C GLY A 104 19.42 -8.83 4.65
N VAL A 105 18.68 -7.75 4.84
CA VAL A 105 17.33 -7.76 5.41
C VAL A 105 16.29 -7.48 4.34
N THR A 106 15.33 -8.40 4.21
CA THR A 106 14.09 -8.20 3.45
C THR A 106 12.95 -7.99 4.43
N ARG A 107 12.06 -7.06 4.14
CA ARG A 107 10.86 -6.80 4.95
C ARG A 107 9.60 -7.16 4.18
N ALA A 108 8.66 -7.77 4.88
CA ALA A 108 7.29 -7.92 4.42
C ALA A 108 6.44 -6.82 5.10
N ILE A 109 5.69 -6.07 4.30
CA ILE A 109 4.85 -4.98 4.79
C ILE A 109 3.43 -5.18 4.28
N ILE A 110 2.47 -4.99 5.17
CA ILE A 110 1.08 -4.76 4.79
C ILE A 110 0.80 -3.28 5.01
N ASP A 111 0.61 -2.55 3.93
CA ASP A 111 0.22 -1.15 3.92
C ASP A 111 -1.28 -1.01 3.68
N ILE A 112 -1.94 -0.18 4.46
CA ILE A 112 -3.36 0.16 4.29
C ILE A 112 -3.45 1.67 4.09
N PHE A 113 -4.11 2.08 3.01
CA PHE A 113 -4.37 3.48 2.69
C PHE A 113 -5.87 3.74 2.64
N ARG A 114 -6.30 4.87 3.20
CA ARG A 114 -7.65 5.39 2.99
C ARG A 114 -7.57 6.62 2.09
N VAL A 115 -8.49 6.69 1.15
CA VAL A 115 -8.63 7.82 0.22
C VAL A 115 -9.93 8.60 0.50
N ASP A 116 -9.95 9.86 0.12
CA ASP A 116 -11.14 10.72 0.21
C ASP A 116 -12.01 10.63 -1.07
N GLU A 117 -13.08 11.44 -1.13
CA GLU A 117 -14.00 11.49 -2.26
C GLU A 117 -13.35 12.00 -3.56
N GLN A 118 -12.22 12.69 -3.48
CA GLN A 118 -11.41 13.11 -4.62
C GLN A 118 -10.32 12.10 -4.97
N HIS A 119 -10.37 10.88 -4.39
CA HIS A 119 -9.39 9.80 -4.58
C HIS A 119 -7.97 10.17 -4.12
N LYS A 120 -7.86 11.09 -3.15
CA LYS A 120 -6.59 11.50 -2.52
C LYS A 120 -6.35 10.70 -1.26
N ILE A 121 -5.10 10.32 -1.02
CA ILE A 121 -4.69 9.57 0.16
C ILE A 121 -4.71 10.50 1.37
N VAL A 122 -5.42 10.11 2.42
CA VAL A 122 -5.63 10.92 3.63
C VAL A 122 -5.25 10.19 4.93
N GLU A 123 -4.97 8.88 4.86
CA GLU A 123 -4.64 8.10 6.05
C GLU A 123 -3.88 6.82 5.69
N HIS A 124 -2.95 6.43 6.56
CA HIS A 124 -2.09 5.27 6.33
C HIS A 124 -1.82 4.49 7.62
N TRP A 125 -1.90 3.19 7.52
CA TRP A 125 -1.46 2.20 8.52
C TRP A 125 -0.50 1.23 7.86
N ASP A 126 0.41 0.66 8.64
CA ASP A 126 1.20 -0.47 8.19
C ASP A 126 1.59 -1.40 9.33
N VAL A 127 1.96 -2.60 8.95
CA VAL A 127 2.60 -3.59 9.82
C VAL A 127 3.77 -4.17 9.06
N THR A 128 4.94 -4.17 9.69
CA THR A 128 6.20 -4.60 9.09
C THR A 128 6.77 -5.78 9.84
N GLN A 129 7.25 -6.78 9.09
CA GLN A 129 7.97 -7.92 9.64
C GLN A 129 9.22 -8.20 8.80
N ASN A 130 10.34 -8.49 9.45
CA ASN A 130 11.51 -9.01 8.77
C ASN A 130 11.24 -10.43 8.27
N VAL A 131 11.62 -10.70 7.03
CA VAL A 131 11.46 -12.02 6.42
C VAL A 131 12.55 -12.95 6.98
N PRO A 132 12.17 -14.06 7.63
CA PRO A 132 13.16 -15.00 8.15
C PRO A 132 13.80 -15.80 7.00
N GLN A 133 15.04 -16.28 7.21
CA GLN A 133 15.72 -17.15 6.25
C GLN A 133 15.01 -18.50 6.06
N LYS A 134 14.35 -18.98 7.11
CA LYS A 134 13.57 -20.22 7.11
C LYS A 134 12.21 -19.99 7.73
N THR A 135 11.19 -20.61 7.15
CA THR A 135 9.82 -20.58 7.67
C THR A 135 9.42 -21.97 8.18
N ALA A 136 8.59 -22.02 9.19
CA ALA A 136 8.11 -23.29 9.76
C ALA A 136 7.27 -24.10 8.76
N SER A 137 6.55 -23.43 7.87
CA SER A 137 5.71 -24.06 6.85
C SER A 137 6.48 -24.50 5.60
N GLY A 138 7.71 -24.00 5.39
CA GLY A 138 8.44 -24.14 4.12
C GLY A 138 7.96 -23.20 3.01
N ASN A 139 6.89 -22.41 3.24
CA ASN A 139 6.40 -21.42 2.29
C ASN A 139 7.06 -20.05 2.55
N GLY A 140 7.21 -19.23 1.51
CA GLY A 140 7.65 -17.84 1.65
C GLY A 140 6.56 -16.94 2.21
N MET A 141 6.90 -15.66 2.41
CA MET A 141 5.95 -14.64 2.90
C MET A 141 5.24 -13.86 1.79
N PHE A 142 5.55 -14.19 0.53
CA PHE A 142 5.00 -13.48 -0.64
C PHE A 142 4.35 -14.41 -1.64
#